data_4170555276a0e4e9cda60852bbf403e7
#
_entry.id   4170555276a0e4e9cda60852bbf403e7
#
_cell.length_a   1.000
_cell.length_b   1.000
_cell.length_c   1.000
_cell.angle_alpha   90.00
_cell.angle_beta   90.00
_cell.angle_gamma   90.00
#
_symmetry.space_group_name_H-M   'P 1'
#
loop_
_entity.id
_entity.type
_entity.pdbx_description
1 polymer ?
#
loop_
_entity_poly.entity_id
_entity_poly.type
_entity_poly.pdbx_seq_one_letter_code
_entity_poly.pdbx_strand_id
1 'polypeptide(L)'
;MGKIAAHRAISEYQTVNIDARVGEATPHRLASMMFEGATSRINRAKGAVKRKEIALKGELISQSITIVDALRESLNLDEGGDLAENLWLLYEYITKRLVVANSKNSVDMLDECNGLLGQVREAWDQMPTELRVANRQELSSYALVQ
;
A
#
# COMPACT_ATOMS: atom_id res chain seq x y z
N MET A 1 -10.78 6.91 -15.85
CA MET A 1 -9.93 5.81 -15.34
C MET A 1 -9.62 5.98 -13.85
N GLY A 2 -9.10 7.14 -13.42
CA GLY A 2 -8.70 7.34 -12.03
C GLY A 2 -9.80 7.12 -10.99
N LYS A 3 -11.02 7.58 -11.25
CA LYS A 3 -12.14 7.42 -10.30
C LYS A 3 -12.56 5.95 -10.15
N ILE A 4 -12.56 5.20 -11.23
CA ILE A 4 -12.91 3.79 -11.22
C ILE A 4 -11.84 3.00 -10.47
N ALA A 5 -10.57 3.27 -10.75
CA ALA A 5 -9.45 2.62 -10.06
C ALA A 5 -9.45 2.92 -8.56
N ALA A 6 -9.72 4.18 -8.17
CA ALA A 6 -9.76 4.55 -6.77
C ALA A 6 -10.91 3.87 -6.03
N HIS A 7 -12.08 3.80 -6.65
CA HIS A 7 -13.24 3.11 -6.07
C HIS A 7 -12.95 1.62 -5.87
N ARG A 8 -12.35 0.99 -6.86
CA ARG A 8 -11.95 -0.41 -6.81
C ARG A 8 -10.91 -0.64 -5.70
N ALA A 9 -9.93 0.25 -5.57
CA ALA A 9 -8.90 0.17 -4.53
C ALA A 9 -9.52 0.22 -3.14
N ILE A 10 -10.46 1.13 -2.91
CA ILE A 10 -11.16 1.24 -1.63
C ILE A 10 -11.94 -0.04 -1.35
N SER A 11 -12.66 -0.55 -2.34
CA SER A 11 -13.43 -1.78 -2.21
C SER A 11 -12.55 -2.98 -1.86
N GLU A 12 -11.41 -3.12 -2.54
CA GLU A 12 -10.46 -4.20 -2.27
C GLU A 12 -9.88 -4.10 -0.85
N TYR A 13 -9.54 -2.87 -0.42
CA TYR A 13 -9.02 -2.66 0.93
C TYR A 13 -10.07 -3.01 1.98
N GLN A 14 -11.33 -2.62 1.76
CA GLN A 14 -12.42 -2.95 2.68
C GLN A 14 -12.65 -4.45 2.78
N THR A 15 -12.42 -5.20 1.71
CA THR A 15 -12.51 -6.65 1.71
C THR A 15 -11.44 -7.28 2.61
N VAL A 16 -10.24 -6.70 2.62
CA VAL A 16 -9.10 -7.20 3.42
C VAL A 16 -9.16 -6.70 4.86
N ASN A 17 -9.55 -5.43 5.06
CA ASN A 17 -9.59 -4.78 6.36
C ASN A 17 -11.04 -4.53 6.77
N ILE A 18 -11.40 -4.97 7.96
CA ILE A 18 -12.76 -4.85 8.48
C ILE A 18 -13.03 -3.56 9.24
N ASP A 19 -12.16 -2.56 9.14
CA ASP A 19 -12.38 -1.25 9.79
C ASP A 19 -13.51 -0.50 9.08
N ALA A 20 -14.63 -0.37 9.75
CA ALA A 20 -15.83 0.27 9.21
C ALA A 20 -15.66 1.76 8.91
N ARG A 21 -14.61 2.39 9.44
CA ARG A 21 -14.36 3.82 9.22
C ARG A 21 -13.60 4.13 7.94
N VAL A 22 -13.15 3.09 7.20
CA VAL A 22 -12.40 3.29 5.95
C VAL A 22 -13.18 4.16 4.97
N GLY A 23 -14.49 3.94 4.83
CA GLY A 23 -15.33 4.71 3.90
C GLY A 23 -15.48 6.19 4.25
N GLU A 24 -15.19 6.58 5.49
CA GLU A 24 -15.30 7.96 5.96
C GLU A 24 -13.97 8.70 5.92
N ALA A 25 -12.88 8.01 5.63
CA ALA A 25 -11.54 8.59 5.66
C ALA A 25 -11.31 9.53 4.47
N THR A 26 -10.53 10.60 4.69
CA THR A 26 -10.02 11.43 3.58
C THR A 26 -9.09 10.57 2.71
N PRO A 27 -8.82 10.98 1.46
CA PRO A 27 -7.85 10.25 0.62
C PRO A 27 -6.51 10.06 1.30
N HIS A 28 -6.01 11.09 1.99
CA HIS A 28 -4.74 10.98 2.71
C HIS A 28 -4.84 9.95 3.83
N ARG A 29 -5.88 10.01 4.65
CA ARG A 29 -6.04 9.08 5.78
C ARG A 29 -6.25 7.65 5.29
N LEU A 30 -7.01 7.48 4.21
CA LEU A 30 -7.23 6.15 3.62
C LEU A 30 -5.90 5.53 3.19
N ALA A 31 -5.06 6.30 2.48
CA ALA A 31 -3.75 5.80 2.06
C ALA A 31 -2.88 5.44 3.26
N SER A 32 -2.87 6.28 4.30
CA SER A 32 -2.12 5.99 5.54
C SER A 32 -2.59 4.69 6.18
N MET A 33 -3.89 4.45 6.22
CA MET A 33 -4.45 3.20 6.75
C MET A 33 -4.04 2.00 5.91
N MET A 34 -3.96 2.17 4.59
CA MET A 34 -3.53 1.10 3.68
C MET A 34 -2.05 0.75 3.89
N PHE A 35 -1.17 1.75 4.01
CA PHE A 35 0.23 1.50 4.35
C PHE A 35 0.36 0.75 5.67
N GLU A 36 -0.37 1.19 6.68
CA GLU A 36 -0.40 0.58 8.00
C GLU A 36 -0.87 -0.87 7.93
N GLY A 37 -1.94 -1.10 7.18
CA GLY A 37 -2.50 -2.44 7.00
C GLY A 37 -1.54 -3.39 6.31
N ALA A 38 -0.85 -2.93 5.28
CA ALA A 38 0.13 -3.75 4.55
C ALA A 38 1.34 -4.07 5.42
N THR A 39 1.93 -3.07 6.08
CA THR A 39 3.13 -3.28 6.90
C THR A 39 2.83 -4.14 8.12
N SER A 40 1.67 -3.97 8.73
CA SER A 40 1.25 -4.80 9.86
C SER A 40 1.17 -6.28 9.47
N ARG A 41 0.58 -6.57 8.31
CA ARG A 41 0.45 -7.94 7.83
C ARG A 41 1.80 -8.54 7.47
N ILE A 42 2.69 -7.75 6.88
CA ILE A 42 4.05 -8.22 6.59
C ILE A 42 4.78 -8.56 7.90
N ASN A 43 4.67 -7.72 8.93
CA ASN A 43 5.28 -8.00 10.23
C ASN A 43 4.72 -9.29 10.84
N ARG A 44 3.42 -9.48 10.76
CA ARG A 44 2.78 -10.71 11.27
C ARG A 44 3.21 -11.93 10.45
N ALA A 45 3.38 -11.76 9.14
CA ALA A 45 3.88 -12.83 8.28
C ALA A 45 5.29 -13.26 8.65
N LYS A 46 6.14 -12.32 9.03
CA LYS A 46 7.48 -12.62 9.53
C LYS A 46 7.41 -13.55 10.75
N GLY A 47 6.52 -13.23 11.69
CA GLY A 47 6.29 -14.08 12.84
C GLY A 47 5.79 -15.48 12.46
N ALA A 48 4.87 -15.53 11.50
CA ALA A 48 4.34 -16.81 11.02
C ALA A 48 5.42 -17.67 10.35
N VAL A 49 6.34 -17.06 9.59
CA VAL A 49 7.50 -17.76 9.02
C VAL A 49 8.33 -18.39 10.16
N LYS A 50 8.63 -17.62 11.18
CA LYS A 50 9.47 -18.08 12.31
C LYS A 50 8.80 -19.22 13.08
N ARG A 51 7.47 -19.19 13.21
CA ARG A 51 6.71 -20.23 13.90
C ARG A 51 6.30 -21.37 12.98
N LYS A 52 6.68 -21.33 11.70
CA LYS A 52 6.34 -22.34 10.69
C LYS A 52 4.82 -22.49 10.49
N GLU A 53 4.09 -21.41 10.66
CA GLU A 53 2.65 -21.35 10.42
C GLU A 53 2.41 -21.00 8.96
N ILE A 54 2.55 -22.01 8.08
CA ILE A 54 2.58 -21.82 6.61
C ILE A 54 1.28 -21.23 6.07
N ALA A 55 0.13 -21.73 6.52
CA ALA A 55 -1.17 -21.25 6.05
C ALA A 55 -1.38 -19.78 6.43
N LEU A 56 -1.06 -19.41 7.66
CA LEU A 56 -1.18 -18.04 8.14
C LEU A 56 -0.23 -17.10 7.39
N LYS A 57 1.01 -17.52 7.19
CA LYS A 57 2.00 -16.77 6.40
C LYS A 57 1.44 -16.45 5.01
N GLY A 58 0.94 -17.45 4.31
CA GLY A 58 0.40 -17.28 2.96
C GLY A 58 -0.77 -16.31 2.93
N GLU A 59 -1.69 -16.43 3.89
CA GLU A 59 -2.84 -15.53 3.99
C GLU A 59 -2.41 -14.08 4.22
N LEU A 60 -1.49 -13.86 5.16
CA LEU A 60 -1.03 -12.51 5.49
C LEU A 60 -0.29 -11.86 4.32
N ILE A 61 0.57 -12.61 3.63
CA ILE A 61 1.29 -12.10 2.48
C ILE A 61 0.32 -11.77 1.34
N SER A 62 -0.65 -12.65 1.07
CA SER A 62 -1.66 -12.40 0.04
C SER A 62 -2.47 -11.15 0.32
N GLN A 63 -2.86 -10.93 1.57
CA GLN A 63 -3.57 -9.72 1.97
C GLN A 63 -2.71 -8.48 1.79
N SER A 64 -1.42 -8.56 2.11
CA SER A 64 -0.48 -7.44 1.89
C SER A 64 -0.36 -7.10 0.41
N ILE A 65 -0.28 -8.11 -0.45
CA ILE A 65 -0.22 -7.93 -1.91
C ILE A 65 -1.49 -7.21 -2.38
N THR A 66 -2.66 -7.63 -1.92
CA THR A 66 -3.94 -7.01 -2.28
C THR A 66 -3.93 -5.52 -1.91
N ILE A 67 -3.45 -5.18 -0.73
CA ILE A 67 -3.39 -3.78 -0.28
C ILE A 67 -2.41 -2.97 -1.14
N VAL A 68 -1.22 -3.49 -1.40
CA VAL A 68 -0.23 -2.79 -2.22
C VAL A 68 -0.73 -2.62 -3.66
N ASP A 69 -1.40 -3.62 -4.22
CA ASP A 69 -2.02 -3.50 -5.53
C ASP A 69 -3.11 -2.42 -5.54
N ALA A 70 -3.87 -2.30 -4.46
CA ALA A 70 -4.87 -1.23 -4.33
C ALA A 70 -4.20 0.15 -4.30
N LEU A 71 -3.09 0.30 -3.58
CA LEU A 71 -2.30 1.53 -3.59
C LEU A 71 -1.82 1.86 -5.01
N ARG A 72 -1.32 0.86 -5.72
CA ARG A 72 -0.84 1.03 -7.10
C ARG A 72 -1.97 1.47 -8.03
N GLU A 73 -3.11 0.82 -7.96
CA GLU A 73 -4.27 1.16 -8.80
C GLU A 73 -4.82 2.55 -8.49
N SER A 74 -4.61 3.07 -7.30
CA SER A 74 -5.08 4.39 -6.91
C SER A 74 -4.21 5.52 -7.46
N LEU A 75 -3.03 5.23 -8.02
CA LEU A 75 -2.17 6.25 -8.61
C LEU A 75 -2.80 6.85 -9.87
N ASN A 76 -2.66 8.16 -10.02
CA ASN A 76 -3.09 8.86 -11.22
C ASN A 76 -1.87 9.06 -12.12
N LEU A 77 -1.65 8.12 -13.04
CA LEU A 77 -0.49 8.15 -13.93
C LEU A 77 -0.54 9.31 -14.91
N ASP A 78 -1.75 9.73 -15.32
CA ASP A 78 -1.91 10.82 -16.27
C ASP A 78 -1.50 12.17 -15.67
N GLU A 79 -1.82 12.41 -14.42
CA GLU A 79 -1.51 13.67 -13.73
C GLU A 79 -0.26 13.60 -12.87
N GLY A 80 0.07 12.42 -12.37
CA GLY A 80 1.19 12.22 -11.46
C GLY A 80 2.56 12.19 -12.13
N GLY A 81 2.61 12.07 -13.47
CA GLY A 81 3.85 12.12 -14.23
C GLY A 81 4.89 11.11 -13.75
N ASP A 82 6.15 11.53 -13.75
CA ASP A 82 7.28 10.65 -13.40
C ASP A 82 7.20 10.12 -11.98
N LEU A 83 6.72 10.92 -11.04
CA LEU A 83 6.61 10.48 -9.64
C LEU A 83 5.61 9.34 -9.51
N ALA A 84 4.44 9.49 -10.13
CA ALA A 84 3.42 8.44 -10.07
C ALA A 84 3.91 7.17 -10.78
N GLU A 85 4.59 7.31 -11.91
CA GLU A 85 5.17 6.19 -12.63
C GLU A 85 6.22 5.46 -11.77
N ASN A 86 7.08 6.20 -11.10
CA ASN A 86 8.10 5.61 -10.22
C ASN A 86 7.47 4.88 -9.05
N LEU A 87 6.41 5.44 -8.45
CA LEU A 87 5.68 4.78 -7.37
C LEU A 87 4.99 3.51 -7.88
N TRP A 88 4.42 3.57 -9.09
CA TRP A 88 3.77 2.41 -9.69
C TRP A 88 4.75 1.26 -9.85
N LEU A 89 5.96 1.56 -10.36
CA LEU A 89 7.02 0.57 -10.53
C LEU A 89 7.51 0.04 -9.17
N LEU A 90 7.62 0.90 -8.17
CA LEU A 90 8.01 0.49 -6.83
C LEU A 90 6.99 -0.46 -6.21
N TYR A 91 5.70 -0.15 -6.32
CA TYR A 91 4.66 -1.04 -5.81
C TYR A 91 4.66 -2.37 -6.54
N GLU A 92 4.89 -2.36 -7.86
CA GLU A 92 5.03 -3.59 -8.63
C GLU A 92 6.20 -4.43 -8.14
N TYR A 93 7.34 -3.79 -7.88
CA TYR A 93 8.50 -4.48 -7.31
C TYR A 93 8.17 -5.11 -5.96
N ILE A 94 7.50 -4.36 -5.09
CA ILE A 94 7.14 -4.85 -3.76
C ILE A 94 6.23 -6.08 -3.85
N THR A 95 5.21 -6.04 -4.71
CA THR A 95 4.30 -7.18 -4.84
C THR A 95 5.02 -8.42 -5.37
N LYS A 96 5.92 -8.25 -6.33
CA LYS A 96 6.73 -9.36 -6.85
C LYS A 96 7.65 -9.93 -5.78
N ARG A 97 8.27 -9.07 -4.98
CA ARG A 97 9.13 -9.52 -3.87
C ARG A 97 8.34 -10.26 -2.80
N LEU A 98 7.13 -9.81 -2.51
CA LEU A 98 6.25 -10.51 -1.55
C LEU A 98 5.92 -11.92 -2.03
N VAL A 99 5.64 -12.09 -3.32
CA VAL A 99 5.40 -13.43 -3.89
C VAL A 99 6.61 -14.33 -3.70
N VAL A 100 7.82 -13.82 -4.00
CA VAL A 100 9.06 -14.59 -3.84
C VAL A 100 9.33 -14.88 -2.36
N ALA A 101 9.10 -13.89 -1.49
CA ALA A 101 9.28 -14.05 -0.04
C ALA A 101 8.38 -15.18 0.50
N ASN A 102 7.15 -15.26 0.01
CA ASN A 102 6.23 -16.33 0.39
C ASN A 102 6.76 -17.70 -0.05
N SER A 103 7.21 -17.78 -1.30
CA SER A 103 7.74 -19.04 -1.84
C SER A 103 8.98 -19.51 -1.10
N LYS A 104 9.85 -18.57 -0.71
CA LYS A 104 11.15 -18.88 -0.07
C LYS A 104 11.12 -18.81 1.45
N ASN A 105 10.00 -18.45 2.05
CA ASN A 105 9.90 -18.22 3.50
C ASN A 105 10.97 -17.22 3.97
N SER A 106 11.19 -16.15 3.21
CA SER A 106 12.31 -15.23 3.43
C SER A 106 11.90 -14.03 4.30
N VAL A 107 12.33 -14.03 5.54
CA VAL A 107 12.16 -12.89 6.46
C VAL A 107 12.88 -11.66 5.91
N ASP A 108 14.06 -11.83 5.33
CA ASP A 108 14.84 -10.71 4.78
C ASP A 108 14.09 -9.99 3.66
N MET A 109 13.44 -10.74 2.77
CA MET A 109 12.63 -10.14 1.70
C MET A 109 11.41 -9.42 2.26
N LEU A 110 10.79 -9.97 3.31
CA LEU A 110 9.68 -9.31 3.99
C LEU A 110 10.14 -8.01 4.64
N ASP A 111 11.31 -8.00 5.26
CA ASP A 111 11.89 -6.79 5.84
C ASP A 111 12.19 -5.73 4.77
N GLU A 112 12.69 -6.14 3.62
CA GLU A 112 12.93 -5.23 2.50
C GLU A 112 11.62 -4.55 2.08
N CYS A 113 10.57 -5.33 1.89
CA CYS A 113 9.27 -4.78 1.49
C CYS A 113 8.72 -3.80 2.54
N ASN A 114 8.83 -4.15 3.82
CA ASN A 114 8.41 -3.26 4.90
C ASN A 114 9.21 -1.96 4.92
N GLY A 115 10.49 -2.04 4.69
CA GLY A 115 11.35 -0.85 4.63
C GLY A 115 10.95 0.10 3.51
N LEU A 116 10.68 -0.46 2.33
CA LEU A 116 10.26 0.34 1.17
C LEU A 116 8.90 0.99 1.42
N LEU A 117 7.93 0.24 1.92
CA LEU A 117 6.61 0.80 2.24
C LEU A 117 6.69 1.86 3.33
N GLY A 118 7.57 1.66 4.32
CA GLY A 118 7.79 2.63 5.39
C GLY A 118 8.34 3.95 4.88
N GLN A 119 9.26 3.90 3.91
CA GLN A 119 9.81 5.11 3.29
C GLN A 119 8.74 5.90 2.54
N VAL A 120 7.90 5.21 1.77
CA VAL A 120 6.80 5.87 1.05
C VAL A 120 5.80 6.46 2.03
N ARG A 121 5.45 5.72 3.08
CA ARG A 121 4.54 6.19 4.12
C ARG A 121 5.06 7.43 4.82
N GLU A 122 6.34 7.44 5.17
CA GLU A 122 6.95 8.59 5.85
C GLU A 122 6.82 9.85 5.00
N ALA A 123 7.11 9.75 3.71
CA ALA A 123 6.95 10.89 2.79
C ALA A 123 5.49 11.33 2.71
N TRP A 124 4.57 10.37 2.68
CA TRP A 124 3.13 10.65 2.64
C TRP A 124 2.65 11.35 3.90
N ASP A 125 3.10 10.90 5.07
CA ASP A 125 2.69 11.46 6.36
C ASP A 125 3.24 12.87 6.59
N GLN A 126 4.30 13.26 5.89
CA GLN A 126 4.88 14.60 5.95
C GLN A 126 4.15 15.62 5.06
N MET A 127 3.14 15.18 4.33
CA MET A 127 2.35 16.07 3.48
C MET A 127 1.70 17.18 4.31
N PRO A 128 1.73 18.45 3.84
CA PRO A 128 1.10 19.55 4.56
C PRO A 128 -0.35 19.31 4.90
N THR A 129 -0.78 19.77 6.08
CA THR A 129 -2.11 19.49 6.62
C THR A 129 -3.23 19.93 5.67
N GLU A 130 -3.09 21.07 5.01
CA GLU A 130 -4.09 21.57 4.06
C GLU A 130 -4.29 20.63 2.88
N LEU A 131 -3.27 19.85 2.52
CA LEU A 131 -3.35 18.90 1.42
C LEU A 131 -3.89 17.53 1.87
N ARG A 132 -3.86 17.26 3.18
CA ARG A 132 -4.37 15.98 3.71
C ARG A 132 -5.87 15.82 3.57
N VAL A 133 -6.59 16.94 3.42
CA VAL A 133 -8.04 16.94 3.22
C VAL A 133 -8.43 17.18 1.77
N ALA A 134 -7.44 17.36 0.87
CA ALA A 134 -7.65 17.57 -0.55
C ALA A 134 -8.17 16.29 -1.21
N ASN A 135 -8.84 16.44 -2.34
CA ASN A 135 -9.27 15.29 -3.11
C ASN A 135 -8.07 14.61 -3.77
N ARG A 136 -8.30 13.40 -4.28
CA ARG A 136 -7.26 12.57 -4.86
C ARG A 136 -6.52 13.26 -6.00
N GLN A 137 -7.24 13.99 -6.86
CA GLN A 137 -6.64 14.68 -7.99
C GLN A 137 -5.70 15.81 -7.54
N GLU A 138 -6.11 16.56 -6.53
CA GLU A 138 -5.28 17.61 -5.94
C GLU A 138 -4.01 17.02 -5.32
N LEU A 139 -4.13 15.88 -4.66
CA LEU A 139 -2.97 15.20 -4.08
C LEU A 139 -2.00 14.74 -5.16
N SER A 140 -2.51 14.24 -6.28
CA SER A 140 -1.66 13.84 -7.42
C SER A 140 -0.92 15.04 -8.00
N SER A 141 -1.59 16.17 -8.14
CA SER A 141 -0.96 17.41 -8.61
C SER A 141 0.10 17.90 -7.65
N TYR A 142 -0.14 17.81 -6.35
CA TYR A 142 0.87 18.16 -5.33
C TYR A 142 2.10 17.26 -5.46
N ALA A 143 1.92 15.99 -5.66
CA ALA A 143 3.01 15.04 -5.81
C ALA A 143 3.93 15.37 -6.98
N LEU A 144 3.38 15.95 -8.07
CA LEU A 144 4.16 16.39 -9.21
C LEU A 144 5.12 17.53 -8.87
N VAL A 145 4.72 18.40 -7.96
CA VAL A 145 5.49 19.60 -7.59
C VAL A 145 6.63 19.26 -6.63
N GLN A 146 6.47 18.21 -5.88
CA GLN A 146 7.48 17.75 -4.92
C GLN A 146 8.56 16.89 -5.58
#